data_bd88e94591b8bd596206470009e07ec5
#
_entry.id   bd88e94591b8bd596206470009e07ec5
#
_cell.length_a   1.000
_cell.length_b   1.000
_cell.length_c   1.000
_cell.angle_alpha   90.00
_cell.angle_beta   90.00
_cell.angle_gamma   90.00
#
_symmetry.space_group_name_H-M   'P 1'
#
loop_
_entity.id
_entity.type
_entity.pdbx_description
1 polymer ?
#
loop_
_entity_poly.entity_id
_entity_poly.type
_entity_poly.pdbx_seq_one_letter_code
_entity_poly.pdbx_strand_id
1 'polypeptide(L)'
;MEPKLPTQPDVHLHIVIPNEFQPIAKKNIGVTAGIETSIPLPQWVDGCNKMDETIFVSDFTRNVFLNASFEDKDGKQVKMKRDSSILFEGVDTDIYKQTKKISDDVNSLFDDIKEDFGFLFVGHWLQGNLGQDRKDTGMLVKVFCETFKNQKNPPALILKTSGADFSILDREDILKKVRTITDSIQGELPNV
;
A
#
# COMPACT_ATOMS: atom_id res chain seq x y z
N MET A 1 25.51 -13.72 9.37
CA MET A 1 25.33 -15.12 9.86
C MET A 1 23.92 -15.19 10.44
N GLU A 2 23.01 -15.88 9.78
CA GLU A 2 21.65 -16.03 10.31
C GLU A 2 21.69 -16.84 11.61
N PRO A 3 20.98 -16.43 12.66
CA PRO A 3 20.95 -17.18 13.90
C PRO A 3 20.26 -18.53 13.67
N LYS A 4 21.01 -19.63 13.86
CA LYS A 4 20.46 -20.97 13.80
C LYS A 4 19.64 -21.22 15.08
N LEU A 5 18.38 -21.59 14.90
CA LEU A 5 17.56 -22.03 16.03
C LEU A 5 18.16 -23.32 16.63
N PRO A 6 18.23 -23.44 17.97
CA PRO A 6 18.83 -24.60 18.63
C PRO A 6 18.00 -25.88 18.41
N THR A 7 16.70 -25.75 18.18
CA THR A 7 15.76 -26.85 17.89
C THR A 7 14.76 -26.41 16.86
N GLN A 8 14.20 -27.36 16.10
CA GLN A 8 13.12 -27.08 15.17
C GLN A 8 11.84 -26.69 15.94
N PRO A 9 11.24 -25.51 15.68
CA PRO A 9 10.00 -25.08 16.30
C PRO A 9 8.82 -26.03 15.94
N ASP A 10 7.81 -26.11 16.79
CA ASP A 10 6.60 -26.85 16.47
C ASP A 10 5.73 -26.10 15.45
N VAL A 11 5.59 -24.80 15.59
CA VAL A 11 4.80 -23.93 14.70
C VAL A 11 5.62 -22.70 14.34
N HIS A 12 5.57 -22.32 13.06
CA HIS A 12 6.10 -21.05 12.54
C HIS A 12 4.98 -20.28 11.85
N LEU A 13 4.75 -19.07 12.31
CA LEU A 13 3.87 -18.10 11.67
C LEU A 13 4.73 -17.06 10.97
N HIS A 14 4.64 -16.98 9.64
CA HIS A 14 5.46 -16.08 8.83
C HIS A 14 4.55 -15.06 8.12
N ILE A 15 4.66 -13.79 8.50
CA ILE A 15 3.80 -12.69 8.02
C ILE A 15 4.64 -11.82 7.09
N VAL A 16 4.64 -12.15 5.80
CA VAL A 16 5.43 -11.48 4.74
C VAL A 16 4.78 -11.69 3.38
N ILE A 17 5.42 -11.17 2.32
CA ILE A 17 5.04 -11.48 0.93
C ILE A 17 5.39 -12.95 0.61
N PRO A 18 4.59 -13.66 -0.19
CA PRO A 18 4.70 -15.11 -0.34
C PRO A 18 6.03 -15.64 -0.86
N ASN A 19 6.73 -14.90 -1.72
CA ASN A 19 8.06 -15.32 -2.21
C ASN A 19 9.13 -15.39 -1.11
N GLU A 20 8.89 -14.75 0.03
CA GLU A 20 9.77 -14.76 1.19
C GLU A 20 9.42 -15.87 2.20
N PHE A 21 8.34 -16.60 2.00
CA PHE A 21 7.95 -17.69 2.89
C PHE A 21 9.03 -18.75 3.02
N GLN A 22 9.35 -19.08 4.27
CA GLN A 22 10.36 -20.09 4.63
C GLN A 22 9.77 -21.10 5.61
N PRO A 23 9.70 -22.38 5.26
CA PRO A 23 9.25 -23.44 6.15
C PRO A 23 10.41 -23.87 7.08
N ILE A 24 10.38 -23.46 8.35
CA ILE A 24 11.43 -23.74 9.34
C ILE A 24 10.95 -24.60 10.52
N ALA A 25 9.63 -24.77 10.67
CA ALA A 25 9.01 -25.49 11.76
C ALA A 25 8.42 -26.84 11.29
N LYS A 26 7.87 -27.61 12.23
CA LYS A 26 7.09 -28.82 11.91
C LYS A 26 5.77 -28.46 11.21
N LYS A 27 5.11 -27.34 11.63
CA LYS A 27 3.96 -26.74 10.97
C LYS A 27 4.26 -25.29 10.62
N ASN A 28 4.07 -24.92 9.35
CA ASN A 28 4.40 -23.61 8.81
C ASN A 28 3.14 -22.93 8.24
N ILE A 29 2.80 -21.77 8.77
CA ILE A 29 1.63 -21.00 8.38
C ILE A 29 2.13 -19.66 7.80
N GLY A 30 1.81 -19.42 6.53
CA GLY A 30 2.06 -18.14 5.87
C GLY A 30 0.87 -17.21 6.04
N VAL A 31 1.11 -15.93 6.38
CA VAL A 31 0.08 -14.90 6.40
C VAL A 31 0.50 -13.79 5.45
N THR A 32 -0.40 -13.39 4.55
CA THR A 32 -0.07 -12.37 3.56
C THR A 32 -1.29 -11.54 3.18
N ALA A 33 -1.07 -10.23 2.99
CA ALA A 33 -2.03 -9.37 2.33
C ALA A 33 -2.23 -9.75 0.85
N GLY A 34 -1.23 -10.42 0.27
CA GLY A 34 -1.27 -10.86 -1.11
C GLY A 34 -1.15 -9.70 -2.08
N ILE A 35 -2.06 -9.63 -3.04
CA ILE A 35 -1.98 -8.67 -4.14
C ILE A 35 -3.36 -8.07 -4.43
N GLU A 36 -3.37 -6.80 -4.85
CA GLU A 36 -4.59 -6.07 -5.20
C GLU A 36 -4.98 -6.24 -6.69
N THR A 37 -4.12 -6.88 -7.49
CA THR A 37 -4.37 -7.18 -8.90
C THR A 37 -5.02 -8.56 -9.09
N SER A 38 -5.55 -8.84 -10.26
CA SER A 38 -6.25 -10.10 -10.57
C SER A 38 -5.34 -11.29 -10.88
N ILE A 39 -4.01 -11.10 -10.91
CA ILE A 39 -3.03 -12.15 -11.20
C ILE A 39 -1.83 -11.99 -10.26
N PRO A 40 -1.49 -13.01 -9.45
CA PRO A 40 -0.30 -12.99 -8.62
C PRO A 40 0.95 -13.34 -9.46
N LEU A 41 2.13 -13.14 -8.90
CA LEU A 41 3.35 -13.66 -9.52
C LEU A 41 3.46 -15.18 -9.33
N PRO A 42 4.01 -15.93 -10.30
CA PRO A 42 4.24 -17.39 -10.16
C PRO A 42 5.03 -17.74 -8.89
N GLN A 43 6.07 -16.95 -8.57
CA GLN A 43 6.91 -17.14 -7.38
C GLN A 43 6.12 -17.01 -6.07
N TRP A 44 5.03 -16.25 -6.07
CA TRP A 44 4.16 -16.11 -4.91
C TRP A 44 3.30 -17.33 -4.70
N VAL A 45 2.81 -17.95 -5.77
CA VAL A 45 2.09 -19.21 -5.71
C VAL A 45 3.02 -20.34 -5.22
N ASP A 46 4.26 -20.37 -5.70
CA ASP A 46 5.28 -21.29 -5.22
C ASP A 46 5.62 -21.08 -3.75
N GLY A 47 5.68 -19.83 -3.31
CA GLY A 47 5.87 -19.47 -1.91
C GLY A 47 4.77 -20.02 -1.02
N CYS A 48 3.50 -19.82 -1.39
CA CYS A 48 2.36 -20.41 -0.68
C CYS A 48 2.46 -21.93 -0.62
N ASN A 49 2.90 -22.59 -1.68
CA ASN A 49 3.06 -24.03 -1.73
C ASN A 49 4.16 -24.60 -0.81
N LYS A 50 5.07 -23.77 -0.30
CA LYS A 50 6.08 -24.18 0.70
C LYS A 50 5.51 -24.27 2.10
N MET A 51 4.39 -23.59 2.37
CA MET A 51 3.73 -23.58 3.68
C MET A 51 2.73 -24.73 3.78
N ASP A 52 2.37 -25.13 4.99
CA ASP A 52 1.31 -26.10 5.22
C ASP A 52 -0.07 -25.48 5.03
N GLU A 53 -0.19 -24.19 5.36
CA GLU A 53 -1.39 -23.37 5.18
C GLU A 53 -1.00 -21.92 4.85
N THR A 54 -1.81 -21.25 4.02
CA THR A 54 -1.68 -19.82 3.79
C THR A 54 -2.96 -19.10 4.19
N ILE A 55 -2.82 -18.09 5.05
CA ILE A 55 -3.92 -17.21 5.49
C ILE A 55 -3.87 -15.93 4.66
N PHE A 56 -4.96 -15.64 3.98
CA PHE A 56 -5.17 -14.40 3.23
C PHE A 56 -6.07 -13.44 3.99
N VAL A 57 -5.94 -12.13 3.69
CA VAL A 57 -6.73 -11.08 4.37
C VAL A 57 -8.11 -10.87 3.77
N SER A 58 -8.41 -11.45 2.60
CA SER A 58 -9.70 -11.31 1.93
C SER A 58 -10.03 -12.47 1.00
N ASP A 59 -11.33 -12.66 0.75
CA ASP A 59 -11.80 -13.60 -0.28
C ASP A 59 -11.28 -13.25 -1.67
N PHE A 60 -11.20 -11.96 -1.99
CA PHE A 60 -10.65 -11.52 -3.27
C PHE A 60 -9.24 -12.06 -3.47
N THR A 61 -8.33 -11.75 -2.56
CA THR A 61 -6.93 -12.19 -2.65
C THR A 61 -6.82 -13.71 -2.70
N ARG A 62 -7.52 -14.42 -1.79
CA ARG A 62 -7.53 -15.89 -1.79
C ARG A 62 -7.96 -16.45 -3.14
N ASN A 63 -9.03 -15.93 -3.73
CA ASN A 63 -9.55 -16.38 -5.02
C ASN A 63 -8.59 -16.08 -6.18
N VAL A 64 -7.88 -14.95 -6.15
CA VAL A 64 -6.82 -14.65 -7.12
C VAL A 64 -5.75 -15.72 -7.13
N PHE A 65 -5.28 -16.17 -5.95
CA PHE A 65 -4.27 -17.23 -5.85
C PHE A 65 -4.82 -18.62 -6.24
N LEU A 66 -6.03 -18.96 -5.81
CA LEU A 66 -6.64 -20.28 -6.13
C LEU A 66 -6.94 -20.44 -7.62
N ASN A 67 -7.30 -19.38 -8.31
CA ASN A 67 -7.60 -19.39 -9.74
C ASN A 67 -6.35 -19.21 -10.62
N ALA A 68 -5.22 -18.83 -10.04
CA ALA A 68 -3.98 -18.66 -10.79
C ALA A 68 -3.41 -20.00 -11.26
N SER A 69 -3.01 -20.03 -12.52
CA SER A 69 -2.35 -21.18 -13.12
C SER A 69 -1.28 -20.69 -14.08
N PHE A 70 -0.05 -21.13 -13.85
CA PHE A 70 1.11 -20.79 -14.68
C PHE A 70 1.76 -22.07 -15.19
N GLU A 71 2.56 -21.93 -16.22
CA GLU A 71 3.44 -22.98 -16.72
C GLU A 71 4.89 -22.55 -16.46
N ASP A 72 5.68 -23.40 -15.83
CA ASP A 72 7.11 -23.13 -15.64
C ASP A 72 7.89 -23.46 -16.91
N LYS A 73 9.22 -23.23 -16.87
CA LYS A 73 10.10 -23.45 -18.03
C LYS A 73 10.14 -24.89 -18.53
N ASP A 74 9.75 -25.83 -17.70
CA ASP A 74 9.74 -27.27 -17.96
C ASP A 74 8.34 -27.79 -18.35
N GLY A 75 7.38 -26.88 -18.56
CA GLY A 75 5.99 -27.21 -18.92
C GLY A 75 5.15 -27.69 -17.74
N LYS A 76 5.62 -27.57 -16.51
CA LYS A 76 4.90 -28.00 -15.31
C LYS A 76 3.96 -26.91 -14.81
N GLN A 77 2.74 -27.31 -14.48
CA GLN A 77 1.75 -26.38 -13.94
C GLN A 77 2.09 -25.96 -12.50
N VAL A 78 2.16 -24.63 -12.31
CA VAL A 78 2.29 -23.97 -11.01
C VAL A 78 0.90 -23.48 -10.61
N LYS A 79 0.30 -24.13 -9.62
CA LYS A 79 -0.99 -23.78 -9.01
C LYS A 79 -0.87 -23.87 -7.50
N MET A 80 -1.73 -23.17 -6.80
CA MET A 80 -1.85 -23.33 -5.35
C MET A 80 -2.39 -24.72 -5.01
N LYS A 81 -1.67 -25.45 -4.14
CA LYS A 81 -1.95 -26.84 -3.77
C LYS A 81 -2.17 -27.04 -2.27
N ARG A 82 -1.93 -26.00 -1.49
CA ARG A 82 -1.99 -26.05 -0.04
C ARG A 82 -3.31 -25.47 0.46
N ASP A 83 -3.63 -25.82 1.68
CA ASP A 83 -4.80 -25.28 2.36
C ASP A 83 -4.70 -23.77 2.51
N SER A 84 -5.84 -23.12 2.45
CA SER A 84 -5.93 -21.69 2.63
C SER A 84 -7.17 -21.26 3.37
N SER A 85 -6.99 -20.30 4.25
CA SER A 85 -8.07 -19.70 5.03
C SER A 85 -8.04 -18.17 4.89
N ILE A 86 -9.03 -17.52 5.50
CA ILE A 86 -9.14 -16.05 5.51
C ILE A 86 -9.12 -15.59 6.95
N LEU A 87 -8.29 -14.59 7.20
CA LEU A 87 -8.33 -13.78 8.40
C LEU A 87 -8.43 -12.31 7.98
N PHE A 88 -9.63 -11.76 8.07
CA PHE A 88 -9.87 -10.37 7.71
C PHE A 88 -9.09 -9.41 8.61
N GLU A 89 -8.43 -8.42 8.02
CA GLU A 89 -7.76 -7.36 8.76
C GLU A 89 -8.80 -6.44 9.39
N GLY A 90 -8.81 -6.42 10.72
CA GLY A 90 -9.67 -5.55 11.50
C GLY A 90 -9.05 -4.18 11.74
N VAL A 91 -9.87 -3.25 12.20
CA VAL A 91 -9.45 -1.94 12.69
C VAL A 91 -10.02 -1.73 14.09
N ASP A 92 -9.24 -1.10 14.95
CA ASP A 92 -9.71 -0.71 16.28
C ASP A 92 -10.66 0.49 16.16
N THR A 93 -11.96 0.23 16.23
CA THR A 93 -13.00 1.25 16.11
C THR A 93 -13.12 2.15 17.35
N ASP A 94 -12.45 1.82 18.45
CA ASP A 94 -12.37 2.70 19.62
C ASP A 94 -11.32 3.80 19.41
N ILE A 95 -10.32 3.53 18.58
CA ILE A 95 -9.28 4.49 18.17
C ILE A 95 -9.69 5.20 16.88
N TYR A 96 -10.03 4.44 15.84
CA TYR A 96 -10.35 4.95 14.50
C TYR A 96 -11.84 5.19 14.36
N LYS A 97 -12.31 6.32 14.84
CA LYS A 97 -13.73 6.75 14.78
C LYS A 97 -13.84 8.23 14.50
N GLN A 98 -15.01 8.63 14.03
CA GLN A 98 -15.33 10.05 13.90
C GLN A 98 -15.26 10.71 15.29
N THR A 99 -14.41 11.71 15.44
CA THR A 99 -14.31 12.51 16.66
C THR A 99 -15.09 13.82 16.51
N LYS A 100 -15.81 14.21 17.58
CA LYS A 100 -16.52 15.48 17.64
C LYS A 100 -15.67 16.62 18.17
N LYS A 101 -14.55 16.29 18.82
CA LYS A 101 -13.61 17.28 19.36
C LYS A 101 -12.23 16.97 18.78
N ILE A 102 -11.72 17.92 18.05
CA ILE A 102 -10.35 17.90 17.55
C ILE A 102 -9.55 18.81 18.50
N SER A 103 -8.35 18.38 18.89
CA SER A 103 -7.47 19.18 19.75
C SER A 103 -6.99 20.44 19.01
N ASP A 104 -6.70 21.50 19.74
CA ASP A 104 -6.31 22.79 19.16
C ASP A 104 -5.01 22.71 18.37
N ASP A 105 -4.08 21.85 18.79
CA ASP A 105 -2.82 21.58 18.09
C ASP A 105 -3.05 20.92 16.72
N VAL A 106 -4.05 20.04 16.61
CA VAL A 106 -4.43 19.45 15.32
C VAL A 106 -5.21 20.44 14.47
N ASN A 107 -6.13 21.22 15.07
CA ASN A 107 -6.88 22.25 14.35
C ASN A 107 -5.93 23.27 13.70
N SER A 108 -4.92 23.72 14.45
CA SER A 108 -3.98 24.73 13.95
C SER A 108 -3.18 24.27 12.71
N LEU A 109 -3.05 22.96 12.47
CA LEU A 109 -2.43 22.45 11.24
C LEU A 109 -3.25 22.75 9.98
N PHE A 110 -4.52 23.08 10.15
CA PHE A 110 -5.45 23.36 9.04
C PHE A 110 -5.82 24.85 8.90
N ASP A 111 -5.27 25.72 9.75
CA ASP A 111 -5.60 27.16 9.74
C ASP A 111 -5.26 27.85 8.40
N ASP A 112 -4.27 27.35 7.67
CA ASP A 112 -3.88 27.85 6.36
C ASP A 112 -4.76 27.33 5.20
N ILE A 113 -5.62 26.35 5.45
CA ILE A 113 -6.54 25.79 4.45
C ILE A 113 -7.85 26.57 4.51
N LYS A 114 -8.11 27.37 3.48
CA LYS A 114 -9.27 28.27 3.40
C LYS A 114 -10.44 27.70 2.62
N GLU A 115 -10.22 26.58 1.96
CA GLU A 115 -11.21 25.89 1.16
C GLU A 115 -12.25 25.20 2.03
N ASP A 116 -13.51 25.25 1.63
CA ASP A 116 -14.63 24.62 2.35
C ASP A 116 -14.58 23.09 2.36
N PHE A 117 -13.78 22.49 1.45
CA PHE A 117 -13.61 21.05 1.32
C PHE A 117 -12.17 20.69 0.95
N GLY A 118 -11.63 19.67 1.62
CA GLY A 118 -10.31 19.12 1.35
C GLY A 118 -10.36 17.60 1.09
N PHE A 119 -9.67 17.17 0.06
CA PHE A 119 -9.31 15.75 -0.12
C PHE A 119 -8.04 15.45 0.67
N LEU A 120 -8.01 14.36 1.42
CA LEU A 120 -6.83 13.93 2.16
C LEU A 120 -6.22 12.67 1.52
N PHE A 121 -4.95 12.77 1.16
CA PHE A 121 -4.13 11.61 0.82
C PHE A 121 -3.12 11.34 1.96
N VAL A 122 -3.02 10.07 2.37
CA VAL A 122 -2.02 9.61 3.35
C VAL A 122 -1.21 8.47 2.75
N GLY A 123 0.10 8.66 2.62
CA GLY A 123 0.96 7.61 2.07
C GLY A 123 2.35 8.12 1.70
N HIS A 124 3.25 7.19 1.39
CA HIS A 124 4.58 7.53 0.89
C HIS A 124 4.55 7.87 -0.60
N TRP A 125 5.43 8.78 -1.00
CA TRP A 125 5.73 9.09 -2.39
C TRP A 125 7.20 8.77 -2.66
N LEU A 126 7.48 7.49 -2.91
CA LEU A 126 8.84 6.97 -2.97
C LEU A 126 9.52 7.28 -4.31
N GLN A 127 8.81 7.10 -5.42
CA GLN A 127 9.37 7.30 -6.76
C GLN A 127 8.69 8.44 -7.49
N GLY A 128 9.44 9.15 -8.33
CA GLY A 128 9.05 10.47 -8.80
C GLY A 128 8.31 10.54 -10.13
N ASN A 129 8.36 9.54 -10.98
CA ASN A 129 7.75 9.63 -12.30
C ASN A 129 6.26 9.27 -12.26
N LEU A 130 5.46 10.02 -13.03
CA LEU A 130 4.03 9.77 -13.18
C LEU A 130 3.78 8.33 -13.66
N GLY A 131 2.88 7.61 -13.01
CA GLY A 131 2.50 6.24 -13.36
C GLY A 131 3.52 5.17 -12.94
N GLN A 132 4.58 5.50 -12.22
CA GLN A 132 5.62 4.56 -11.80
C GLN A 132 5.67 4.30 -10.29
N ASP A 133 5.04 5.15 -9.51
CA ASP A 133 4.91 4.93 -8.07
C ASP A 133 3.70 4.06 -7.77
N ARG A 134 3.83 3.10 -6.85
CA ARG A 134 2.75 2.18 -6.48
C ARG A 134 1.46 2.89 -6.07
N LYS A 135 1.56 4.01 -5.38
CA LYS A 135 0.40 4.84 -4.98
C LYS A 135 0.05 5.94 -5.97
N ASP A 136 0.91 6.13 -6.97
CA ASP A 136 0.79 7.10 -8.05
C ASP A 136 0.40 8.51 -7.60
N THR A 137 1.05 8.95 -6.52
CA THR A 137 0.80 10.25 -5.89
C THR A 137 0.97 11.41 -6.88
N GLY A 138 1.95 11.29 -7.79
CA GLY A 138 2.16 12.29 -8.84
C GLY A 138 0.97 12.42 -9.80
N MET A 139 0.38 11.28 -10.19
CA MET A 139 -0.83 11.28 -11.03
C MET A 139 -2.03 11.83 -10.28
N LEU A 140 -2.17 11.51 -8.98
CA LEU A 140 -3.21 12.10 -8.13
C LEU A 140 -3.13 13.64 -8.15
N VAL A 141 -1.94 14.22 -7.92
CA VAL A 141 -1.74 15.68 -7.96
C VAL A 141 -2.11 16.23 -9.33
N LYS A 142 -1.62 15.60 -10.40
CA LYS A 142 -1.92 16.03 -11.78
C LYS A 142 -3.41 16.03 -12.08
N VAL A 143 -4.08 14.90 -11.85
CA VAL A 143 -5.52 14.75 -12.14
C VAL A 143 -6.34 15.71 -11.28
N PHE A 144 -5.98 15.89 -10.01
CA PHE A 144 -6.63 16.85 -9.13
C PHE A 144 -6.54 18.28 -9.68
N CYS A 145 -5.34 18.74 -10.01
CA CYS A 145 -5.13 20.07 -10.57
C CYS A 145 -5.87 20.25 -11.91
N GLU A 146 -5.81 19.28 -12.81
CA GLU A 146 -6.52 19.37 -14.09
C GLU A 146 -8.04 19.36 -13.96
N THR A 147 -8.56 18.64 -12.96
CA THR A 147 -10.01 18.54 -12.72
C THR A 147 -10.58 19.81 -12.13
N PHE A 148 -9.85 20.44 -11.21
CA PHE A 148 -10.35 21.58 -10.45
C PHE A 148 -9.78 22.92 -10.87
N LYS A 149 -8.89 22.99 -11.88
CA LYS A 149 -8.39 24.27 -12.42
C LYS A 149 -9.51 25.18 -12.92
N ASN A 150 -9.31 26.47 -12.76
CA ASN A 150 -10.24 27.54 -13.20
C ASN A 150 -11.63 27.47 -12.54
N GLN A 151 -11.79 26.73 -11.46
CA GLN A 151 -13.03 26.74 -10.68
C GLN A 151 -13.03 27.90 -9.68
N LYS A 152 -14.19 28.50 -9.46
CA LYS A 152 -14.34 29.64 -8.55
C LYS A 152 -14.08 29.26 -7.09
N ASN A 153 -14.52 28.08 -6.68
CA ASN A 153 -14.35 27.56 -5.33
C ASN A 153 -13.82 26.11 -5.44
N PRO A 154 -12.54 25.92 -5.81
CA PRO A 154 -11.99 24.57 -5.89
C PRO A 154 -11.78 24.00 -4.48
N PRO A 155 -11.79 22.69 -4.31
CA PRO A 155 -11.34 22.05 -3.08
C PRO A 155 -9.83 22.14 -2.92
N ALA A 156 -9.31 21.88 -1.70
CA ALA A 156 -7.88 21.65 -1.47
C ALA A 156 -7.52 20.18 -1.58
N LEU A 157 -6.27 19.88 -1.95
CA LEU A 157 -5.67 18.55 -1.81
C LEU A 157 -4.62 18.58 -0.71
N ILE A 158 -4.88 17.86 0.37
CA ILE A 158 -3.99 17.76 1.52
C ILE A 158 -3.15 16.49 1.38
N LEU A 159 -1.83 16.64 1.28
CA LEU A 159 -0.89 15.54 1.15
C LEU A 159 -0.17 15.31 2.49
N LYS A 160 -0.59 14.29 3.26
CA LYS A 160 0.20 13.75 4.36
C LYS A 160 1.15 12.69 3.80
N THR A 161 2.29 13.12 3.30
CA THR A 161 3.22 12.27 2.57
C THR A 161 4.67 12.50 3.00
N SER A 162 5.51 11.53 2.69
CA SER A 162 6.97 11.60 2.81
C SER A 162 7.60 10.72 1.73
N GLY A 163 8.87 10.92 1.46
CA GLY A 163 9.70 9.95 0.78
C GLY A 163 10.15 8.84 1.76
N ALA A 164 11.45 8.57 1.82
CA ALA A 164 11.98 7.47 2.65
C ALA A 164 12.26 7.87 4.11
N ASP A 165 12.67 9.12 4.40
CA ASP A 165 13.40 9.46 5.62
C ASP A 165 12.73 10.48 6.55
N PHE A 166 11.64 11.11 6.17
CA PHE A 166 10.99 12.20 6.93
C PHE A 166 11.92 13.39 7.28
N SER A 167 13.00 13.57 6.53
CA SER A 167 13.96 14.64 6.71
C SER A 167 13.50 15.96 6.06
N ILE A 168 14.20 17.07 6.36
CA ILE A 168 13.98 18.35 5.67
C ILE A 168 14.24 18.22 4.17
N LEU A 169 15.26 17.44 3.78
CA LEU A 169 15.58 17.19 2.36
C LEU A 169 14.48 16.38 1.67
N ASP A 170 13.91 15.42 2.38
CA ASP A 170 12.76 14.65 1.91
C ASP A 170 11.55 15.55 1.65
N ARG A 171 11.26 16.47 2.58
CA ARG A 171 10.21 17.46 2.40
C ARG A 171 10.44 18.35 1.17
N GLU A 172 11.66 18.86 1.00
CA GLU A 172 11.99 19.70 -0.16
C GLU A 172 11.87 18.94 -1.49
N ASP A 173 12.25 17.65 -1.51
CA ASP A 173 12.06 16.78 -2.68
C ASP A 173 10.58 16.61 -3.03
N ILE A 174 9.72 16.35 -2.04
CA ILE A 174 8.27 16.28 -2.24
C ILE A 174 7.70 17.59 -2.80
N LEU A 175 8.08 18.72 -2.20
CA LEU A 175 7.64 20.05 -2.70
C LEU A 175 8.11 20.31 -4.13
N LYS A 176 9.32 19.90 -4.47
CA LYS A 176 9.84 19.99 -5.85
C LYS A 176 9.03 19.13 -6.82
N LYS A 177 8.66 17.90 -6.43
CA LYS A 177 7.80 17.03 -7.24
C LYS A 177 6.45 17.68 -7.49
N VAL A 178 5.80 18.22 -6.45
CA VAL A 178 4.54 18.96 -6.59
C VAL A 178 4.68 20.10 -7.58
N ARG A 179 5.68 21.00 -7.37
CA ARG A 179 5.93 22.14 -8.26
C ARG A 179 6.16 21.73 -9.70
N THR A 180 6.94 20.68 -9.94
CA THR A 180 7.19 20.16 -11.30
C THR A 180 5.89 19.78 -12.00
N ILE A 181 4.93 19.22 -11.28
CA ILE A 181 3.63 18.86 -11.85
C ILE A 181 2.77 20.08 -12.05
N THR A 182 2.64 20.95 -11.05
CA THR A 182 1.78 22.14 -11.12
C THR A 182 2.26 23.12 -12.19
N ASP A 183 3.56 23.34 -12.31
CA ASP A 183 4.15 24.23 -13.34
C ASP A 183 3.90 23.73 -14.77
N SER A 184 3.61 22.45 -14.95
CA SER A 184 3.28 21.88 -16.26
C SER A 184 1.82 22.11 -16.68
N ILE A 185 0.97 22.58 -15.78
CA ILE A 185 -0.48 22.73 -16.02
C ILE A 185 -0.83 24.19 -16.20
N GLN A 186 -1.51 24.53 -17.27
CA GLN A 186 -1.96 25.91 -17.53
C GLN A 186 -3.31 26.19 -16.87
N GLY A 187 -3.45 27.40 -16.33
CA GLY A 187 -4.67 27.91 -15.70
C GLY A 187 -4.49 28.25 -14.24
N GLU A 188 -5.56 28.69 -13.60
CA GLU A 188 -5.60 28.91 -12.15
C GLU A 188 -5.80 27.56 -11.46
N LEU A 189 -4.83 27.16 -10.64
CA LEU A 189 -4.82 25.84 -10.02
C LEU A 189 -5.45 25.85 -8.63
N PRO A 190 -6.06 24.73 -8.21
CA PRO A 190 -6.48 24.52 -6.82
C PRO A 190 -5.27 24.40 -5.90
N ASN A 191 -5.49 24.56 -4.62
CA ASN A 191 -4.47 24.44 -3.59
C ASN A 191 -4.05 22.97 -3.35
N VAL A 192 -2.71 22.72 -3.28
CA VAL A 192 -2.14 21.41 -2.99
C VAL A 192 -1.07 21.54 -1.91
#